data_bc5ebf035538d04c1cbe3e5700526b99
#
_entry.id   bc5ebf035538d04c1cbe3e5700526b99
#
_cell.length_a   1.000
_cell.length_b   1.000
_cell.length_c   1.000
_cell.angle_alpha   90.00
_cell.angle_beta   90.00
_cell.angle_gamma   90.00
#
_symmetry.space_group_name_H-M   'P 1'
#
loop_
_entity.id
_entity.type
_entity.pdbx_description
1 polymer ?
#
loop_
_entity_poly.entity_id
_entity_poly.type
_entity_poly.pdbx_seq_one_letter_code
_entity_poly.pdbx_strand_id
1 'polypeptide(L)'
;MIGIFALEIIDRSSVQAWSEGDVIRGIRFMCRLPDCRGSHLSCIEHFEIAVNGARIPLDRILFCLNGKKLFPSEFPGLSYEYWRIDEPALVCVTGVELKSLSELTVRFGMRVPYAGTLDEPGIVPHMDRFVLKKEGGI
;
A
#
# COMPACT_ATOMS: atom_id res chain seq x y z
N MET A 1 2.51 15.80 -20.94
CA MET A 1 2.42 15.59 -20.24
C MET A 1 2.33 14.79 -19.59
N ILE A 2 2.51 14.40 -19.60
CA ILE A 2 2.48 13.72 -19.07
C ILE A 2 2.90 13.30 -17.88
N GLY A 3 3.84 13.03 -17.39
CA GLY A 3 4.35 12.64 -16.15
C GLY A 3 3.60 13.07 -14.96
N ILE A 4 2.68 13.85 -15.28
CA ILE A 4 1.75 14.31 -14.32
C ILE A 4 1.01 13.21 -13.64
N PHE A 5 1.10 12.01 -14.16
CA PHE A 5 0.42 10.89 -13.58
C PHE A 5 1.36 10.00 -12.80
N ALA A 6 2.43 10.60 -12.30
CA ALA A 6 3.23 9.93 -11.30
C ALA A 6 2.35 9.84 -10.06
N LEU A 7 1.44 8.91 -10.07
CA LEU A 7 0.45 8.78 -9.02
C LEU A 7 1.09 8.15 -7.81
N GLU A 8 1.06 8.88 -6.71
CA GLU A 8 1.60 8.39 -5.47
C GLU A 8 0.60 7.43 -4.84
N ILE A 9 1.04 6.21 -4.59
CA ILE A 9 0.26 5.23 -3.85
C ILE A 9 0.38 5.55 -2.36
N ILE A 10 1.57 5.88 -1.90
CA ILE A 10 1.83 6.22 -0.52
C ILE A 10 1.61 7.72 -0.33
N ASP A 11 0.72 8.08 0.57
CA ASP A 11 0.60 9.48 0.97
C ASP A 11 1.76 9.76 1.92
N ARG A 12 2.77 10.47 1.43
CA ARG A 12 4.02 10.63 2.14
C ARG A 12 3.87 11.39 3.44
N SER A 13 2.92 12.32 3.48
CA SER A 13 2.68 13.11 4.70
C SER A 13 1.97 12.31 5.78
N SER A 14 1.43 11.15 5.45
CA SER A 14 0.67 10.33 6.38
C SER A 14 1.51 9.29 7.12
N VAL A 15 2.75 9.09 6.71
CA VAL A 15 3.61 8.08 7.31
C VAL A 15 3.93 8.48 8.74
N GLN A 16 3.53 7.67 9.71
CA GLN A 16 3.71 7.97 11.11
C GLN A 16 3.79 6.72 11.95
N ALA A 17 4.20 6.87 13.20
CA ALA A 17 4.19 5.75 14.13
C ALA A 17 2.75 5.35 14.42
N TRP A 18 2.53 4.05 14.55
CA TRP A 18 1.23 3.50 14.90
C TRP A 18 1.30 3.01 16.34
N SER A 19 0.44 3.55 17.19
CA SER A 19 0.41 3.14 18.59
C SER A 19 -1.03 2.89 19.03
N GLU A 20 -1.17 2.04 20.03
CA GLU A 20 -2.44 1.78 20.70
C GLU A 20 -2.20 2.09 22.16
N GLY A 21 -2.82 3.19 22.64
CA GLY A 21 -2.51 3.69 23.96
C GLY A 21 -1.05 4.10 24.04
N ASP A 22 -0.33 3.54 25.01
CA ASP A 22 1.09 3.84 25.20
C ASP A 22 2.00 2.83 24.48
N VAL A 23 1.42 1.86 23.78
CA VAL A 23 2.19 0.81 23.11
C VAL A 23 2.37 1.15 21.65
N ILE A 24 3.63 1.24 21.22
CA ILE A 24 3.96 1.45 19.82
C ILE A 24 3.91 0.10 19.11
N ARG A 25 3.06 -0.02 18.10
CA ARG A 25 2.85 -1.26 17.35
C ARG A 25 3.67 -1.33 16.07
N GLY A 26 3.90 -0.20 15.42
CA GLY A 26 4.60 -0.17 14.15
C GLY A 26 4.46 1.17 13.46
N ILE A 27 4.24 1.15 12.16
CA ILE A 27 3.99 2.35 11.37
C ILE A 27 2.63 2.26 10.70
N ARG A 28 2.09 3.40 10.31
CA ARG A 28 0.86 3.45 9.51
C ARG A 28 0.99 4.55 8.47
N PHE A 29 0.28 4.39 7.40
CA PHE A 29 0.24 5.39 6.33
C PHE A 29 -1.02 5.21 5.50
N MET A 30 -1.40 6.26 4.79
CA MET A 30 -2.53 6.19 3.87
C MET A 30 -2.04 5.71 2.51
N CYS A 31 -2.80 4.81 1.92
CA CYS A 31 -2.48 4.19 0.65
C CYS A 31 -3.65 4.44 -0.29
N ARG A 32 -3.36 4.90 -1.50
CA ARG A 32 -4.41 5.23 -2.47
C ARG A 32 -4.17 4.50 -3.77
N LEU A 33 -5.24 4.38 -4.55
CA LEU A 33 -5.13 3.76 -5.86
C LEU A 33 -4.43 4.71 -6.84
N PRO A 34 -3.53 4.18 -7.65
CA PRO A 34 -2.73 5.01 -8.56
C PRO A 34 -3.40 5.26 -9.91
N ASP A 35 -4.57 4.69 -10.14
CA ASP A 35 -5.27 4.81 -11.41
C ASP A 35 -6.48 5.72 -11.26
N CYS A 36 -7.16 6.00 -12.36
CA CYS A 36 -8.33 6.86 -12.37
C CYS A 36 -9.62 6.09 -12.10
N ARG A 37 -9.54 4.87 -11.62
CA ARG A 37 -10.71 4.04 -11.32
C ARG A 37 -10.52 3.32 -10.00
N GLY A 38 -11.65 3.03 -9.34
CA GLY A 38 -11.62 2.18 -8.17
C GLY A 38 -11.49 0.71 -8.56
N SER A 39 -11.41 -0.15 -7.56
CA SER A 39 -11.26 -1.59 -7.79
C SER A 39 -11.84 -2.38 -6.64
N HIS A 40 -12.43 -3.52 -6.94
CA HIS A 40 -12.73 -4.48 -5.90
C HIS A 40 -11.42 -5.04 -5.37
N LEU A 41 -11.37 -5.33 -4.07
CA LEU A 41 -10.14 -5.85 -3.47
C LEU A 41 -9.75 -7.20 -4.07
N SER A 42 -10.73 -7.99 -4.51
CA SER A 42 -10.45 -9.26 -5.17
C SER A 42 -9.69 -9.10 -6.50
N CYS A 43 -9.63 -7.88 -7.02
CA CYS A 43 -8.89 -7.58 -8.25
C CYS A 43 -7.51 -6.98 -7.98
N ILE A 44 -7.14 -6.86 -6.72
CA ILE A 44 -5.79 -6.42 -6.35
C ILE A 44 -4.93 -7.68 -6.20
N GLU A 45 -3.88 -7.77 -7.01
CA GLU A 45 -3.01 -8.95 -7.08
C GLU A 45 -1.63 -8.63 -6.50
N HIS A 46 -1.02 -9.61 -5.88
CA HIS A 46 0.39 -9.53 -5.46
C HIS A 46 0.69 -8.32 -4.57
N PHE A 47 -0.22 -7.99 -3.64
CA PHE A 47 -0.01 -6.87 -2.75
C PHE A 47 1.22 -7.11 -1.88
N GLU A 48 2.13 -6.14 -1.86
CA GLU A 48 3.41 -6.31 -1.21
C GLU A 48 3.90 -5.00 -0.63
N ILE A 49 4.43 -5.06 0.59
CA ILE A 49 5.07 -3.92 1.23
C ILE A 49 6.49 -4.35 1.60
N ALA A 50 7.45 -3.48 1.32
CA ALA A 50 8.83 -3.69 1.74
C ALA A 50 9.29 -2.48 2.54
N VAL A 51 10.06 -2.74 3.58
CA VAL A 51 10.63 -1.73 4.46
C VAL A 51 12.13 -1.89 4.40
N ASN A 52 12.83 -0.83 4.02
CA ASN A 52 14.29 -0.83 3.88
C ASN A 52 14.77 -2.00 3.00
N GLY A 53 13.99 -2.31 1.96
CA GLY A 53 14.31 -3.37 1.04
C GLY A 53 13.87 -4.77 1.46
N ALA A 54 13.34 -4.92 2.67
CA ALA A 54 12.90 -6.22 3.17
C ALA A 54 11.39 -6.34 3.07
N ARG A 55 10.95 -7.40 2.43
CA ARG A 55 9.52 -7.66 2.27
C ARG A 55 8.88 -8.01 3.60
N ILE A 56 7.73 -7.40 3.88
CA ILE A 56 7.00 -7.63 5.11
C ILE A 56 6.02 -8.79 4.90
N PRO A 57 5.99 -9.78 5.81
CA PRO A 57 4.98 -10.83 5.72
C PRO A 57 3.57 -10.25 5.75
N LEU A 58 2.68 -10.83 4.94
CA LEU A 58 1.32 -10.30 4.81
C LEU A 58 0.53 -10.31 6.13
N ASP A 59 0.84 -11.23 7.03
CA ASP A 59 0.15 -11.30 8.32
C ASP A 59 0.57 -10.20 9.29
N ARG A 60 1.55 -9.39 8.91
CA ARG A 60 1.95 -8.21 9.68
C ARG A 60 1.38 -6.92 9.10
N ILE A 61 0.53 -7.02 8.10
CA ILE A 61 -0.05 -5.87 7.42
C ILE A 61 -1.55 -5.87 7.64
N LEU A 62 -2.07 -4.76 8.16
CA LEU A 62 -3.51 -4.52 8.26
C LEU A 62 -3.90 -3.47 7.22
N PHE A 63 -4.93 -3.78 6.47
CA PHE A 63 -5.47 -2.90 5.44
C PHE A 63 -6.86 -2.47 5.89
N CYS A 64 -7.01 -1.21 6.27
CA CYS A 64 -8.27 -0.71 6.82
C CYS A 64 -9.01 0.07 5.74
N LEU A 65 -10.18 -0.44 5.39
CA LEU A 65 -10.99 0.14 4.32
C LEU A 65 -12.46 -0.08 4.67
N ASN A 66 -13.29 0.90 4.37
CA ASN A 66 -14.74 0.81 4.59
C ASN A 66 -15.09 0.45 6.04
N GLY A 67 -14.31 0.95 6.99
CA GLY A 67 -14.53 0.68 8.41
C GLY A 67 -14.14 -0.73 8.84
N LYS A 68 -13.46 -1.48 8.00
CA LYS A 68 -13.06 -2.86 8.28
C LYS A 68 -11.55 -2.99 8.31
N LYS A 69 -11.07 -3.93 9.11
CA LYS A 69 -9.65 -4.27 9.17
C LYS A 69 -9.46 -5.58 8.45
N LEU A 70 -8.69 -5.55 7.37
CA LEU A 70 -8.53 -6.69 6.47
C LEU A 70 -7.05 -7.05 6.36
N PHE A 71 -6.77 -8.33 6.13
CA PHE A 71 -5.42 -8.76 5.78
C PHE A 71 -5.32 -8.87 4.26
N PRO A 72 -4.21 -8.43 3.65
CA PRO A 72 -4.06 -8.56 2.20
C PRO A 72 -4.20 -9.98 1.68
N SER A 73 -3.89 -10.99 2.51
CA SER A 73 -4.07 -12.38 2.11
C SER A 73 -5.54 -12.74 1.88
N GLU A 74 -6.47 -11.92 2.40
CA GLU A 74 -7.90 -12.14 2.21
C GLU A 74 -8.44 -11.55 0.91
N PHE A 75 -7.66 -10.69 0.25
CA PHE A 75 -8.10 -9.96 -0.93
C PHE A 75 -8.79 -10.83 -1.99
N PRO A 76 -8.26 -12.01 -2.34
CA PRO A 76 -8.92 -12.81 -3.39
C PRO A 76 -10.38 -13.16 -3.13
N GLY A 77 -10.75 -13.26 -1.86
CA GLY A 77 -12.13 -13.58 -1.48
C GLY A 77 -13.01 -12.36 -1.25
N LEU A 78 -12.48 -11.14 -1.38
CA LEU A 78 -13.20 -9.93 -1.02
C LEU A 78 -13.81 -9.26 -2.25
N SER A 79 -14.70 -9.98 -2.95
CA SER A 79 -15.35 -9.46 -4.14
C SER A 79 -16.39 -8.39 -3.83
N TYR A 80 -16.79 -8.26 -2.57
CA TYR A 80 -17.77 -7.25 -2.16
C TYR A 80 -17.14 -5.99 -1.61
N GLU A 81 -15.84 -5.99 -1.35
CA GLU A 81 -15.15 -4.80 -0.83
C GLU A 81 -14.63 -3.98 -2.00
N TYR A 82 -15.11 -2.78 -2.13
CA TYR A 82 -14.73 -1.90 -3.22
C TYR A 82 -13.85 -0.76 -2.69
N TRP A 83 -12.68 -0.61 -3.28
CA TRP A 83 -11.75 0.46 -2.95
C TRP A 83 -11.99 1.60 -3.93
N ARG A 84 -12.54 2.70 -3.42
CA ARG A 84 -12.86 3.85 -4.26
C ARG A 84 -11.62 4.66 -4.53
N ILE A 85 -11.58 5.26 -5.72
CA ILE A 85 -10.44 6.08 -6.14
C ILE A 85 -10.23 7.28 -5.22
N ASP A 86 -11.28 7.80 -4.63
CA ASP A 86 -11.23 8.97 -3.77
C ASP A 86 -11.13 8.61 -2.28
N GLU A 87 -10.95 7.36 -1.95
CA GLU A 87 -10.95 6.91 -0.57
C GLU A 87 -9.65 6.17 -0.23
N PRO A 88 -8.72 6.85 0.45
CA PRO A 88 -7.47 6.16 0.83
C PRO A 88 -7.74 5.07 1.85
N ALA A 89 -6.95 4.01 1.77
CA ALA A 89 -6.96 2.97 2.78
C ALA A 89 -5.89 3.26 3.81
N LEU A 90 -6.18 2.96 5.07
CA LEU A 90 -5.16 3.07 6.11
C LEU A 90 -4.43 1.74 6.21
N VAL A 91 -3.13 1.78 6.02
CA VAL A 91 -2.28 0.58 6.09
C VAL A 91 -1.43 0.64 7.35
N CYS A 92 -1.49 -0.41 8.15
CA CYS A 92 -0.71 -0.51 9.38
C CYS A 92 0.23 -1.71 9.27
N VAL A 93 1.50 -1.48 9.58
CA VAL A 93 2.53 -2.52 9.52
C VAL A 93 3.11 -2.70 10.90
N THR A 94 3.00 -3.90 11.46
CA THR A 94 3.52 -4.17 12.80
C THR A 94 5.02 -4.45 12.77
N GLY A 95 5.68 -4.13 13.87
CA GLY A 95 7.07 -4.51 14.06
C GLY A 95 8.09 -3.65 13.34
N VAL A 96 7.69 -2.49 12.83
CA VAL A 96 8.59 -1.55 12.16
C VAL A 96 8.68 -0.29 13.02
N GLU A 97 9.90 0.16 13.29
CA GLU A 97 10.11 1.40 14.02
C GLU A 97 10.23 2.56 13.03
N LEU A 98 9.47 3.61 13.27
CA LEU A 98 9.48 4.78 12.37
C LEU A 98 10.88 5.38 12.26
N LYS A 99 11.60 5.45 13.36
CA LYS A 99 12.94 6.05 13.37
C LYS A 99 13.95 5.24 12.56
N SER A 100 13.68 3.96 12.33
CA SER A 100 14.54 3.10 11.53
C SER A 100 14.12 3.03 10.07
N LEU A 101 12.99 3.64 9.73
CA LEU A 101 12.45 3.58 8.39
C LEU A 101 13.22 4.54 7.47
N SER A 102 13.87 4.00 6.46
CA SER A 102 14.54 4.82 5.45
C SER A 102 13.91 4.68 4.08
N GLU A 103 13.23 3.57 3.82
CA GLU A 103 12.59 3.36 2.54
C GLU A 103 11.33 2.52 2.73
N LEU A 104 10.25 2.97 2.10
CA LEU A 104 8.98 2.26 2.12
C LEU A 104 8.53 2.03 0.68
N THR A 105 8.24 0.78 0.35
CA THR A 105 7.78 0.43 -0.99
C THR A 105 6.44 -0.28 -0.89
N VAL A 106 5.51 0.11 -1.75
CA VAL A 106 4.22 -0.56 -1.90
C VAL A 106 4.06 -0.92 -3.37
N ARG A 107 3.70 -2.19 -3.63
CA ARG A 107 3.48 -2.64 -5.00
C ARG A 107 2.31 -3.59 -5.03
N PHE A 108 1.57 -3.56 -6.12
CA PHE A 108 0.49 -4.49 -6.38
C PHE A 108 0.10 -4.42 -7.84
N GLY A 109 -0.63 -5.42 -8.30
CA GLY A 109 -1.21 -5.40 -9.63
C GLY A 109 -2.71 -5.13 -9.55
N MET A 110 -3.26 -4.46 -10.54
CA MET A 110 -4.70 -4.27 -10.67
C MET A 110 -5.19 -5.07 -11.86
N ARG A 111 -6.19 -5.90 -11.63
CA ARG A 111 -6.77 -6.68 -12.71
C ARG A 111 -7.64 -5.79 -13.58
N VAL A 112 -7.20 -5.60 -14.83
CA VAL A 112 -7.88 -4.75 -15.80
C VAL A 112 -8.00 -5.54 -17.10
N PRO A 113 -9.23 -5.78 -17.59
CA PRO A 113 -9.40 -6.55 -18.84
C PRO A 113 -8.64 -5.91 -20.00
N TYR A 114 -8.03 -6.75 -20.82
CA TYR A 114 -7.32 -6.34 -22.03
C TYR A 114 -6.09 -5.47 -21.79
N ALA A 115 -5.56 -5.49 -20.58
CA ALA A 115 -4.35 -4.74 -20.24
C ALA A 115 -3.32 -5.71 -19.67
N GLY A 116 -2.20 -5.16 -19.16
CA GLY A 116 -1.15 -5.97 -18.56
C GLY A 116 -0.03 -6.27 -19.54
N THR A 117 0.83 -7.21 -19.14
CA THR A 117 1.99 -7.61 -19.92
C THR A 117 1.78 -9.00 -20.52
N LEU A 118 2.75 -9.44 -21.35
CA LEU A 118 2.69 -10.79 -21.89
C LEU A 118 2.82 -11.85 -20.80
N ASP A 119 3.57 -11.53 -19.74
CA ASP A 119 3.76 -12.47 -18.63
C ASP A 119 2.53 -12.52 -17.71
N GLU A 120 1.85 -11.38 -17.55
CA GLU A 120 0.66 -11.31 -16.72
C GLU A 120 -0.43 -10.54 -17.45
N PRO A 121 -1.08 -11.19 -18.40
CA PRO A 121 -2.15 -10.52 -19.14
C PRO A 121 -3.32 -10.24 -18.21
N GLY A 122 -3.88 -9.03 -18.36
CA GLY A 122 -5.00 -8.59 -17.53
C GLY A 122 -4.59 -8.03 -16.19
N ILE A 123 -3.30 -7.92 -15.89
CA ILE A 123 -2.82 -7.34 -14.63
C ILE A 123 -1.87 -6.20 -14.94
N VAL A 124 -2.18 -5.03 -14.41
CA VAL A 124 -1.35 -3.84 -14.56
C VAL A 124 -0.58 -3.62 -13.27
N PRO A 125 0.76 -3.72 -13.31
CA PRO A 125 1.55 -3.55 -12.09
C PRO A 125 1.70 -2.08 -11.72
N HIS A 126 1.70 -1.82 -10.42
CA HIS A 126 1.91 -0.49 -9.88
C HIS A 126 2.89 -0.58 -8.73
N MET A 127 3.71 0.45 -8.58
CA MET A 127 4.66 0.51 -7.48
C MET A 127 4.92 1.96 -7.11
N ASP A 128 5.06 2.20 -5.81
CA ASP A 128 5.49 3.48 -5.29
C ASP A 128 6.58 3.23 -4.26
N ARG A 129 7.58 4.11 -4.27
CA ARG A 129 8.74 4.01 -3.40
C ARG A 129 8.97 5.36 -2.75
N PHE A 130 8.95 5.36 -1.44
CA PHE A 130 9.18 6.57 -0.66
C PHE A 130 10.49 6.42 0.11
N VAL A 131 11.44 7.28 -0.22
CA VAL A 131 12.73 7.33 0.48
C VAL A 131 12.65 8.48 1.47
N LEU A 132 12.81 8.17 2.76
CA LEU A 132 12.72 9.14 3.81
C LEU A 132 14.08 9.76 4.08
N LYS A 133 14.14 11.08 4.00
CA LYS A 133 15.36 11.81 4.37
C LYS A 133 15.34 11.98 5.89
N LYS A 134 16.41 11.54 6.52
CA LYS A 134 16.52 11.72 7.96
C LYS A 134 17.19 13.04 8.25
N GLU A 135 16.52 13.82 9.08
CA GLU A 135 17.09 15.08 9.52
C GLU A 135 18.34 14.84 10.32
N GLY A 136 19.31 15.73 10.15
CA GLY A 136 20.56 15.60 10.86
C GLY A 136 21.37 14.41 10.42
N GLY A 137 21.00 13.78 9.35
CA GLY A 137 21.70 12.64 8.81
C GLY A 137 22.97 13.04 8.09
N ILE A 138 23.70 13.83 8.65
CA ILE A 138 24.91 14.36 8.09
C ILE A 138 26.05 13.43 8.37
#